data_3d4b6c27364bfc41db10cb8f5b3697e8
#
_entry.id   3d4b6c27364bfc41db10cb8f5b3697e8
#
_cell.length_a   1.000
_cell.length_b   1.000
_cell.length_c   1.000
_cell.angle_alpha   90.00
_cell.angle_beta   90.00
_cell.angle_gamma   90.00
#
_symmetry.space_group_name_H-M   'P 1'
#
loop_
_entity.id
_entity.type
_entity.pdbx_description
1 polymer ?
#
loop_
_entity_poly.entity_id
_entity_poly.type
_entity_poly.pdbx_seq_one_letter_code
_entity_poly.pdbx_strand_id
1 'polypeptide(L)'
;MISKNKITEIFCIADDFCKELEKEFAKKVLPDSDNASKRHRKRMMSDAEVITILICFHFNSYRNFKHYYLYCVRTVRKDLFPKTFSYNRFIEVMPRCFVAMTMFLKLAVFGKCTGISFVDSTCISVIHNKHFYSMKVFKDIATKGKRTMGWYIGFKLHLLCNEKGEIINFNLTKANVDDRNENVMNALTDKVFGKLYADKGYISQTLFGRLWDKGVHIVTGLRSNMKQKLMPLYDKIMLRKRSVIESVNDMLKNVAQIVHTRHRSLHNFIMNILAAMGAYCFFSTKPHVNFYYEIPPSDGQLVIWQ
;
A
#
# COMPACT_ATOMS: atom_id res chain seq x y z
N MET A 1 -7.13 19.67 8.01
CA MET A 1 -5.66 19.84 7.80
C MET A 1 -4.95 18.98 8.85
N ILE A 2 -3.90 18.25 8.49
CA ILE A 2 -3.13 17.44 9.44
C ILE A 2 -2.53 18.29 10.57
N SER A 3 -2.54 17.79 11.81
CA SER A 3 -1.99 18.49 12.98
C SER A 3 -0.45 18.52 12.96
N LYS A 4 0.16 19.51 13.63
CA LYS A 4 1.63 19.57 13.77
C LYS A 4 2.16 18.32 14.46
N ASN A 5 1.50 17.86 15.52
CA ASN A 5 1.92 16.68 16.28
C ASN A 5 1.97 15.43 15.38
N LYS A 6 0.99 15.25 14.49
CA LYS A 6 0.98 14.11 13.57
C LYS A 6 2.06 14.19 12.51
N ILE A 7 2.40 15.41 12.04
CA ILE A 7 3.54 15.61 11.13
C ILE A 7 4.84 15.24 11.83
N THR A 8 5.02 15.70 13.08
CA THR A 8 6.22 15.41 13.89
C THR A 8 6.34 13.93 14.19
N GLU A 9 5.23 13.25 14.53
CA GLU A 9 5.19 11.80 14.73
C GLU A 9 5.70 11.05 13.50
N ILE A 10 5.15 11.36 12.32
CA ILE A 10 5.56 10.73 11.05
C ILE A 10 7.03 11.01 10.76
N PHE A 11 7.47 12.25 11.00
CA PHE A 11 8.86 12.63 10.79
C PHE A 11 9.82 11.88 11.72
N CYS A 12 9.54 11.79 13.01
CA CYS A 12 10.40 11.10 13.96
C CYS A 12 10.58 9.62 13.58
N ILE A 13 9.48 8.92 13.25
CA ILE A 13 9.54 7.52 12.84
C ILE A 13 10.35 7.36 11.54
N ALA A 14 10.16 8.27 10.58
CA ALA A 14 10.89 8.24 9.31
C ALA A 14 12.38 8.58 9.49
N ASP A 15 12.71 9.53 10.37
CA ASP A 15 14.08 9.97 10.62
C ASP A 15 14.90 8.88 11.34
N ASP A 16 14.32 8.27 12.37
CA ASP A 16 14.95 7.16 13.08
C ASP A 16 15.22 5.99 12.11
N PHE A 17 14.23 5.64 11.28
CA PHE A 17 14.39 4.61 10.27
C PHE A 17 15.48 4.96 9.24
N CYS A 18 15.49 6.17 8.70
CA CYS A 18 16.47 6.60 7.70
C CYS A 18 17.89 6.60 8.28
N LYS A 19 18.08 7.01 9.53
CA LYS A 19 19.37 6.96 10.21
C LYS A 19 19.88 5.53 10.39
N GLU A 20 18.99 4.60 10.74
CA GLU A 20 19.37 3.19 10.85
C GLU A 20 19.70 2.59 9.48
N LEU A 21 18.90 2.90 8.46
CA LEU A 21 19.13 2.46 7.10
C LEU A 21 20.48 2.96 6.57
N GLU A 22 20.85 4.21 6.81
CA GLU A 22 22.15 4.78 6.43
C GLU A 22 23.31 4.05 7.12
N LYS A 23 23.19 3.72 8.41
CA LYS A 23 24.17 2.93 9.14
C LYS A 23 24.36 1.54 8.56
N GLU A 24 23.26 0.85 8.22
CA GLU A 24 23.32 -0.49 7.63
C GLU A 24 23.93 -0.49 6.22
N PHE A 25 23.62 0.52 5.41
CA PHE A 25 24.26 0.67 4.10
C PHE A 25 25.76 1.00 4.24
N ALA A 26 26.14 1.85 5.17
CA ALA A 26 27.55 2.16 5.42
C ALA A 26 28.39 0.94 5.81
N LYS A 27 27.82 -0.01 6.57
CA LYS A 27 28.51 -1.27 6.93
C LYS A 27 28.74 -2.19 5.73
N LYS A 28 27.88 -2.11 4.69
CA LYS A 28 27.92 -3.00 3.51
C LYS A 28 28.70 -2.43 2.32
N VAL A 29 29.08 -1.16 2.38
CA VAL A 29 29.94 -0.54 1.36
C VAL A 29 31.37 -1.00 1.62
N LEU A 30 31.91 -1.83 0.71
CA LEU A 30 33.34 -2.15 0.70
C LEU A 30 34.15 -0.86 0.54
N PRO A 31 35.27 -0.69 1.28
CA PRO A 31 36.14 0.45 1.07
C PRO A 31 36.61 0.46 -0.39
N ASP A 32 36.17 1.43 -1.17
CA ASP A 32 36.67 1.69 -2.51
C ASP A 32 38.19 1.91 -2.43
N SER A 33 38.95 1.15 -3.17
CA SER A 33 40.42 1.21 -3.24
C SER A 33 40.96 2.50 -3.85
N ASP A 34 40.08 3.35 -4.38
CA ASP A 34 40.44 4.66 -4.91
C ASP A 34 40.22 5.76 -3.86
N ASN A 35 41.31 6.32 -3.36
CA ASN A 35 41.42 7.40 -2.39
C ASN A 35 40.82 8.77 -2.87
N ALA A 36 39.82 8.78 -3.69
CA ALA A 36 39.07 9.98 -4.04
C ALA A 36 38.08 10.31 -2.92
N SER A 37 38.47 11.13 -1.96
CA SER A 37 37.58 11.73 -0.98
C SER A 37 36.37 12.36 -1.68
N LYS A 38 35.28 11.59 -1.82
CA LYS A 38 34.03 12.11 -2.38
C LYS A 38 33.50 13.16 -1.42
N ARG A 39 33.58 14.43 -1.80
CA ARG A 39 33.03 15.56 -1.05
C ARG A 39 31.54 15.36 -0.82
N HIS A 40 31.13 14.86 0.34
CA HIS A 40 29.73 14.71 0.73
C HIS A 40 29.17 16.10 1.10
N ARG A 41 28.62 16.79 0.09
CA ARG A 41 27.88 18.03 0.37
C ARG A 41 26.63 17.68 1.19
N LYS A 42 26.48 18.31 2.38
CA LYS A 42 25.30 18.15 3.22
C LYS A 42 24.03 18.42 2.41
N ARG A 43 23.10 17.49 2.41
CA ARG A 43 21.82 17.61 1.69
C ARG A 43 21.00 18.74 2.32
N MET A 44 20.28 19.53 1.50
CA MET A 44 19.39 20.59 1.98
C MET A 44 18.18 20.04 2.73
N MET A 45 17.66 18.90 2.27
CA MET A 45 16.56 18.16 2.89
C MET A 45 16.97 16.70 3.06
N SER A 46 16.63 16.11 4.20
CA SER A 46 16.84 14.70 4.50
C SER A 46 15.81 13.85 3.73
N ASP A 47 16.10 12.55 3.57
CA ASP A 47 15.16 11.60 2.96
C ASP A 47 13.91 11.45 3.86
N ALA A 48 14.07 11.56 5.19
CA ALA A 48 12.96 11.58 6.14
C ALA A 48 12.02 12.78 5.95
N GLU A 49 12.54 13.99 5.71
CA GLU A 49 11.72 15.16 5.40
C GLU A 49 10.92 14.96 4.09
N VAL A 50 11.57 14.42 3.05
CA VAL A 50 10.92 14.12 1.77
C VAL A 50 9.81 13.10 1.96
N ILE A 51 10.06 11.98 2.65
CA ILE A 51 9.09 10.94 2.98
C ILE A 51 7.91 11.53 3.75
N THR A 52 8.17 12.32 4.78
CA THR A 52 7.14 12.96 5.59
C THR A 52 6.25 13.88 4.77
N ILE A 53 6.83 14.73 3.92
CA ILE A 53 6.07 15.63 3.04
C ILE A 53 5.16 14.84 2.10
N LEU A 54 5.66 13.75 1.52
CA LEU A 54 4.89 12.90 0.61
C LEU A 54 3.72 12.22 1.33
N ILE A 55 3.95 11.64 2.50
CA ILE A 55 2.89 11.00 3.31
C ILE A 55 1.86 12.03 3.74
N CYS A 56 2.27 13.19 4.25
CA CYS A 56 1.38 14.23 4.74
C CYS A 56 0.50 14.84 3.64
N PHE A 57 0.88 14.76 2.36
CA PHE A 57 0.03 15.17 1.25
C PHE A 57 -1.31 14.43 1.25
N HIS A 58 -1.32 13.14 1.56
CA HIS A 58 -2.50 12.28 1.54
C HIS A 58 -3.42 12.41 2.77
N PHE A 59 -3.01 13.18 3.79
CA PHE A 59 -3.87 13.53 4.92
C PHE A 59 -4.71 14.79 4.69
N ASN A 60 -4.44 15.51 3.61
CA ASN A 60 -5.05 16.79 3.35
C ASN A 60 -6.00 16.71 2.14
N SER A 61 -6.94 17.67 2.07
CA SER A 61 -7.90 17.79 0.96
C SER A 61 -7.28 18.33 -0.34
N TYR A 62 -5.95 18.42 -0.43
CA TYR A 62 -5.29 18.93 -1.62
C TYR A 62 -5.29 17.89 -2.73
N ARG A 63 -5.94 18.23 -3.86
CA ARG A 63 -5.92 17.40 -5.07
C ARG A 63 -4.66 17.59 -5.92
N ASN A 64 -3.92 18.69 -5.69
CA ASN A 64 -2.74 19.06 -6.50
C ASN A 64 -1.51 19.14 -5.59
N PHE A 65 -0.52 18.29 -5.83
CA PHE A 65 0.70 18.25 -5.05
C PHE A 65 1.50 19.57 -5.13
N LYS A 66 1.52 20.26 -6.30
CA LYS A 66 2.19 21.56 -6.43
C LYS A 66 1.58 22.60 -5.49
N HIS A 67 0.25 22.69 -5.44
CA HIS A 67 -0.44 23.61 -4.52
C HIS A 67 -0.17 23.26 -3.05
N TYR A 68 -0.28 21.97 -2.70
CA TYR A 68 0.09 21.51 -1.35
C TYR A 68 1.53 21.90 -0.98
N TYR A 69 2.50 21.61 -1.85
CA TYR A 69 3.90 21.89 -1.57
C TYR A 69 4.18 23.38 -1.40
N LEU A 70 3.72 24.20 -2.34
CA LEU A 70 3.98 25.63 -2.33
C LEU A 70 3.25 26.36 -1.17
N TYR A 71 2.00 26.01 -0.92
CA TYR A 71 1.19 26.67 0.10
C TYR A 71 1.39 26.02 1.48
N CYS A 72 1.10 24.72 1.61
CA CYS A 72 1.13 24.08 2.92
C CYS A 72 2.58 23.93 3.44
N VAL A 73 3.48 23.33 2.65
CA VAL A 73 4.84 23.02 3.14
C VAL A 73 5.68 24.28 3.26
N ARG A 74 5.76 25.10 2.20
CA ARG A 74 6.67 26.26 2.16
C ARG A 74 6.15 27.49 2.86
N THR A 75 4.84 27.63 3.06
CA THR A 75 4.24 28.82 3.69
C THR A 75 3.67 28.50 5.07
N VAL A 76 2.68 27.60 5.15
CA VAL A 76 1.95 27.33 6.41
C VAL A 76 2.80 26.54 7.41
N ARG A 77 3.64 25.62 6.94
CA ARG A 77 4.47 24.73 7.76
C ARG A 77 5.97 25.04 7.64
N LYS A 78 6.31 26.29 7.33
CA LYS A 78 7.71 26.72 7.23
C LYS A 78 8.49 26.54 8.53
N ASP A 79 7.81 26.55 9.66
CA ASP A 79 8.37 26.25 10.99
C ASP A 79 8.87 24.80 11.10
N LEU A 80 8.17 23.84 10.50
CA LEU A 80 8.57 22.43 10.50
C LEU A 80 9.56 22.11 9.36
N PHE A 81 9.49 22.83 8.25
CA PHE A 81 10.36 22.64 7.09
C PHE A 81 11.08 23.95 6.73
N PRO A 82 12.08 24.39 7.54
CA PRO A 82 12.72 25.70 7.37
C PRO A 82 13.55 25.80 6.08
N LYS A 83 14.07 24.68 5.57
CA LYS A 83 14.86 24.60 4.35
C LYS A 83 14.20 23.67 3.34
N THR A 84 13.59 24.24 2.31
CA THR A 84 12.89 23.46 1.29
C THR A 84 13.46 23.74 -0.11
N PHE A 85 13.46 22.70 -0.97
CA PHE A 85 13.76 22.87 -2.38
C PHE A 85 12.74 23.75 -3.09
N SER A 86 13.09 24.25 -4.30
CA SER A 86 12.07 24.70 -5.24
C SER A 86 11.17 23.50 -5.63
N TYR A 87 9.93 23.74 -6.04
CA TYR A 87 9.01 22.66 -6.43
C TYR A 87 9.61 21.72 -7.48
N ASN A 88 10.21 22.29 -8.55
CA ASN A 88 10.81 21.49 -9.61
C ASN A 88 11.95 20.61 -9.06
N ARG A 89 12.80 21.17 -8.24
CA ARG A 89 13.90 20.43 -7.62
C ARG A 89 13.40 19.36 -6.66
N PHE A 90 12.31 19.59 -5.93
CA PHE A 90 11.69 18.57 -5.09
C PHE A 90 11.21 17.36 -5.91
N ILE A 91 10.54 17.62 -7.05
CA ILE A 91 10.06 16.56 -7.95
C ILE A 91 11.20 15.76 -8.57
N GLU A 92 12.35 16.37 -8.84
CA GLU A 92 13.56 15.69 -9.33
C GLU A 92 14.24 14.84 -8.25
N VAL A 93 14.19 15.28 -7.00
CA VAL A 93 14.82 14.60 -5.86
C VAL A 93 13.95 13.45 -5.34
N MET A 94 12.63 13.58 -5.42
CA MET A 94 11.66 12.63 -4.88
C MET A 94 11.92 11.16 -5.27
N PRO A 95 12.23 10.79 -6.53
CA PRO A 95 12.49 9.41 -6.93
C PRO A 95 13.69 8.77 -6.23
N ARG A 96 14.63 9.56 -5.77
CA ARG A 96 15.81 9.10 -5.04
C ARG A 96 15.46 8.41 -3.73
N CYS A 97 14.35 8.83 -3.11
CA CYS A 97 13.86 8.26 -1.86
C CYS A 97 13.07 6.95 -2.06
N PHE A 98 13.02 6.39 -3.29
CA PHE A 98 12.20 5.21 -3.61
C PHE A 98 12.56 3.99 -2.74
N VAL A 99 13.85 3.67 -2.65
CA VAL A 99 14.31 2.52 -1.86
C VAL A 99 14.02 2.75 -0.37
N ALA A 100 14.41 3.93 0.15
CA ALA A 100 14.17 4.29 1.55
C ALA A 100 12.68 4.24 1.90
N MET A 101 11.81 4.81 1.04
CA MET A 101 10.36 4.81 1.22
C MET A 101 9.78 3.37 1.19
N THR A 102 10.24 2.53 0.26
CA THR A 102 9.75 1.15 0.16
C THR A 102 10.17 0.33 1.38
N MET A 103 11.42 0.46 1.83
CA MET A 103 11.91 -0.22 3.02
C MET A 103 11.24 0.31 4.30
N PHE A 104 11.05 1.62 4.39
CA PHE A 104 10.32 2.26 5.49
C PHE A 104 8.92 1.66 5.66
N LEU A 105 8.15 1.56 4.57
CA LEU A 105 6.83 0.96 4.61
C LEU A 105 6.88 -0.50 5.06
N LYS A 106 7.73 -1.32 4.43
CA LYS A 106 7.76 -2.77 4.67
C LYS A 106 8.35 -3.17 6.02
N LEU A 107 9.25 -2.39 6.59
CA LEU A 107 9.98 -2.75 7.80
C LEU A 107 9.51 -1.99 9.05
N ALA A 108 9.03 -0.75 8.89
CA ALA A 108 8.69 0.09 10.03
C ALA A 108 7.18 0.37 10.18
N VAL A 109 6.41 0.38 9.06
CA VAL A 109 5.05 0.93 9.07
C VAL A 109 3.97 -0.11 8.80
N PHE A 110 4.24 -1.10 7.97
CA PHE A 110 3.27 -2.16 7.66
C PHE A 110 3.03 -3.06 8.87
N GLY A 111 1.81 -3.59 8.95
CA GLY A 111 1.43 -4.57 9.96
C GLY A 111 2.11 -5.92 9.74
N LYS A 112 2.01 -6.78 10.74
CA LYS A 112 2.53 -8.15 10.70
C LYS A 112 1.41 -9.15 10.43
N CYS A 113 1.76 -10.30 9.87
CA CYS A 113 0.85 -11.43 9.75
C CYS A 113 0.52 -11.97 11.15
N THR A 114 -0.78 -12.18 11.41
CA THR A 114 -1.33 -12.69 12.68
C THR A 114 -1.85 -14.11 12.54
N GLY A 115 -1.70 -14.72 11.36
CA GLY A 115 -2.31 -16.01 11.01
C GLY A 115 -3.66 -15.87 10.30
N ILE A 116 -4.22 -14.65 10.23
CA ILE A 116 -5.43 -14.32 9.48
C ILE A 116 -5.10 -13.18 8.53
N SER A 117 -5.30 -13.42 7.24
CA SER A 117 -5.01 -12.43 6.21
C SER A 117 -6.11 -12.38 5.15
N PHE A 118 -6.28 -11.22 4.55
CA PHE A 118 -7.21 -10.98 3.44
C PHE A 118 -6.45 -10.47 2.24
N VAL A 119 -6.74 -11.01 1.06
CA VAL A 119 -6.14 -10.55 -0.20
C VAL A 119 -7.22 -10.05 -1.15
N ASP A 120 -6.92 -8.95 -1.80
CA ASP A 120 -7.74 -8.40 -2.88
C ASP A 120 -6.89 -7.58 -3.85
N SER A 121 -7.43 -7.33 -5.03
CA SER A 121 -6.78 -6.47 -6.02
C SER A 121 -7.68 -5.30 -6.41
N THR A 122 -7.06 -4.14 -6.57
CA THR A 122 -7.78 -2.93 -6.95
C THR A 122 -7.17 -2.27 -8.18
N CYS A 123 -8.03 -1.72 -9.05
CA CYS A 123 -7.61 -1.08 -10.30
C CYS A 123 -7.15 0.36 -10.04
N ILE A 124 -6.00 0.73 -10.58
CA ILE A 124 -5.48 2.09 -10.61
C ILE A 124 -5.44 2.57 -12.06
N SER A 125 -6.41 3.39 -12.43
CA SER A 125 -6.47 3.97 -13.78
C SER A 125 -5.51 5.16 -13.89
N VAL A 126 -4.70 5.21 -14.94
CA VAL A 126 -3.73 6.30 -15.16
C VAL A 126 -4.14 7.25 -16.27
N ILE A 127 -5.03 6.81 -17.16
CA ILE A 127 -5.53 7.61 -18.28
C ILE A 127 -6.93 7.14 -18.68
N HIS A 128 -7.70 8.04 -19.26
CA HIS A 128 -9.00 7.69 -19.83
C HIS A 128 -8.84 6.88 -21.13
N ASN A 129 -9.72 5.91 -21.36
CA ASN A 129 -9.64 4.96 -22.49
C ASN A 129 -9.52 5.65 -23.86
N LYS A 130 -10.19 6.80 -24.07
CA LYS A 130 -10.12 7.58 -25.31
C LYS A 130 -8.72 8.08 -25.66
N HIS A 131 -7.84 8.21 -24.64
CA HIS A 131 -6.48 8.74 -24.81
C HIS A 131 -5.40 7.66 -24.80
N PHE A 132 -5.76 6.40 -24.97
CA PHE A 132 -4.81 5.28 -24.94
C PHE A 132 -3.66 5.46 -25.94
N TYR A 133 -4.01 5.77 -27.19
CA TYR A 133 -3.01 5.91 -28.27
C TYR A 133 -2.17 7.20 -28.18
N SER A 134 -2.65 8.21 -27.47
CA SER A 134 -1.91 9.45 -27.22
C SER A 134 -1.09 9.45 -25.93
N MET A 135 -1.07 8.32 -25.20
CA MET A 135 -0.37 8.16 -23.95
C MET A 135 1.16 8.16 -24.17
N LYS A 136 1.87 9.10 -23.53
CA LYS A 136 3.34 9.19 -23.59
C LYS A 136 4.03 8.60 -22.36
N VAL A 137 3.59 8.99 -21.16
CA VAL A 137 4.29 8.70 -19.89
C VAL A 137 4.27 7.21 -19.54
N PHE A 138 3.14 6.53 -19.78
CA PHE A 138 2.95 5.12 -19.43
C PHE A 138 2.90 4.21 -20.66
N LYS A 139 3.37 4.70 -21.83
CA LYS A 139 3.46 3.90 -23.06
C LYS A 139 4.28 2.64 -22.77
N ASP A 140 3.80 1.49 -23.25
CA ASP A 140 4.40 0.16 -23.08
C ASP A 140 4.49 -0.37 -21.61
N ILE A 141 4.13 0.45 -20.63
CA ILE A 141 4.15 0.09 -19.21
C ILE A 141 2.74 -0.18 -18.70
N ALA A 142 1.78 0.73 -18.94
CA ALA A 142 0.39 0.52 -18.60
C ALA A 142 -0.34 -0.30 -19.67
N THR A 143 -1.24 -1.16 -19.27
CA THR A 143 -2.03 -2.03 -20.16
C THR A 143 -3.53 -1.83 -19.96
N LYS A 144 -4.32 -2.33 -20.92
CA LYS A 144 -5.77 -2.43 -20.77
C LYS A 144 -6.11 -3.58 -19.82
N GLY A 145 -6.94 -3.32 -18.83
CA GLY A 145 -7.53 -4.32 -17.95
C GLY A 145 -9.03 -4.24 -17.97
N LYS A 146 -9.71 -5.32 -17.62
CA LYS A 146 -11.17 -5.41 -17.53
C LYS A 146 -11.58 -5.36 -16.06
N ARG A 147 -12.60 -4.57 -15.74
CA ARG A 147 -13.28 -4.54 -14.44
C ARG A 147 -14.78 -4.65 -14.65
N THR A 148 -15.55 -4.83 -13.59
CA THR A 148 -17.03 -4.95 -13.67
C THR A 148 -17.68 -3.78 -14.42
N MET A 149 -17.17 -2.57 -14.23
CA MET A 149 -17.69 -1.35 -14.88
C MET A 149 -17.03 -1.06 -16.26
N GLY A 150 -16.41 -2.05 -16.93
CA GLY A 150 -15.80 -1.89 -18.24
C GLY A 150 -14.28 -1.91 -18.25
N TRP A 151 -13.69 -1.44 -19.34
CA TRP A 151 -12.25 -1.42 -19.53
C TRP A 151 -11.59 -0.21 -18.86
N TYR A 152 -10.36 -0.38 -18.39
CA TYR A 152 -9.52 0.71 -17.90
C TYR A 152 -8.07 0.52 -18.39
N ILE A 153 -7.29 1.59 -18.34
CA ILE A 153 -5.87 1.58 -18.68
C ILE A 153 -5.08 1.96 -17.44
N GLY A 154 -4.14 1.12 -17.05
CA GLY A 154 -3.35 1.39 -15.86
C GLY A 154 -2.68 0.17 -15.28
N PHE A 155 -2.77 0.10 -13.98
CA PHE A 155 -2.14 -0.91 -13.13
C PHE A 155 -3.16 -1.57 -12.21
N LYS A 156 -2.77 -2.70 -11.66
CA LYS A 156 -3.51 -3.40 -10.62
C LYS A 156 -2.65 -3.41 -9.35
N LEU A 157 -3.21 -2.88 -8.28
CA LEU A 157 -2.60 -2.92 -6.95
C LEU A 157 -3.19 -4.12 -6.21
N HIS A 158 -2.35 -5.10 -5.94
CA HIS A 158 -2.69 -6.24 -5.10
C HIS A 158 -2.30 -5.90 -3.67
N LEU A 159 -3.23 -6.07 -2.74
CA LEU A 159 -3.04 -5.79 -1.33
C LEU A 159 -3.28 -7.02 -0.48
N LEU A 160 -2.52 -7.10 0.59
CA LEU A 160 -2.69 -8.05 1.66
C LEU A 160 -2.82 -7.29 2.98
N CYS A 161 -3.88 -7.55 3.73
CA CYS A 161 -4.05 -6.99 5.07
C CYS A 161 -4.39 -8.06 6.11
N ASN A 162 -4.17 -7.75 7.39
CA ASN A 162 -4.59 -8.58 8.51
C ASN A 162 -6.03 -8.21 8.95
N GLU A 163 -6.54 -8.90 9.99
CA GLU A 163 -7.87 -8.67 10.56
C GLU A 163 -8.03 -7.29 11.23
N LYS A 164 -6.92 -6.62 11.54
CA LYS A 164 -6.90 -5.24 12.06
C LYS A 164 -6.94 -4.20 10.96
N GLY A 165 -7.04 -4.62 9.67
CA GLY A 165 -6.98 -3.74 8.51
C GLY A 165 -5.61 -3.14 8.24
N GLU A 166 -4.55 -3.64 8.86
CA GLU A 166 -3.18 -3.18 8.59
C GLU A 166 -2.66 -3.83 7.32
N ILE A 167 -2.07 -3.04 6.44
CA ILE A 167 -1.42 -3.56 5.23
C ILE A 167 -0.19 -4.36 5.65
N ILE A 168 -0.11 -5.63 5.22
CA ILE A 168 1.04 -6.52 5.44
C ILE A 168 2.00 -6.43 4.26
N ASN A 169 1.47 -6.48 3.05
CA ASN A 169 2.26 -6.47 1.82
C ASN A 169 1.44 -5.96 0.64
N PHE A 170 2.14 -5.59 -0.43
CA PHE A 170 1.51 -5.17 -1.68
C PHE A 170 2.35 -5.60 -2.89
N ASN A 171 1.72 -5.64 -4.05
CA ASN A 171 2.37 -5.77 -5.34
C ASN A 171 1.64 -4.92 -6.38
N LEU A 172 2.40 -4.28 -7.28
CA LEU A 172 1.86 -3.46 -8.36
C LEU A 172 2.17 -4.13 -9.70
N THR A 173 1.14 -4.44 -10.46
CA THR A 173 1.27 -5.13 -11.75
C THR A 173 0.59 -4.36 -12.87
N LYS A 174 0.88 -4.75 -14.12
CA LYS A 174 0.10 -4.28 -15.28
C LYS A 174 -1.36 -4.72 -15.12
N ALA A 175 -2.29 -3.95 -15.67
CA ALA A 175 -3.74 -4.17 -15.49
C ALA A 175 -4.26 -5.51 -16.01
N ASN A 176 -3.56 -6.14 -16.96
CA ASN A 176 -3.93 -7.42 -17.57
C ASN A 176 -3.39 -8.66 -16.84
N VAL A 177 -2.62 -8.49 -15.77
CA VAL A 177 -2.07 -9.61 -15.01
C VAL A 177 -3.19 -10.27 -14.19
N ASP A 178 -3.27 -11.59 -14.24
CA ASP A 178 -4.24 -12.38 -13.46
C ASP A 178 -3.89 -12.32 -11.97
N ASP A 179 -4.91 -12.24 -11.11
CA ASP A 179 -4.76 -12.20 -9.66
C ASP A 179 -4.15 -13.49 -9.10
N ARG A 180 -4.27 -14.60 -9.84
CA ARG A 180 -3.68 -15.90 -9.52
C ARG A 180 -2.24 -16.07 -10.00
N ASN A 181 -1.67 -15.03 -10.63
CA ASN A 181 -0.30 -15.11 -11.15
C ASN A 181 0.68 -15.53 -10.04
N GLU A 182 1.49 -16.53 -10.34
CA GLU A 182 2.39 -17.15 -9.38
C GLU A 182 3.39 -16.16 -8.76
N ASN A 183 4.04 -15.35 -9.60
CA ASN A 183 5.02 -14.38 -9.13
C ASN A 183 4.38 -13.32 -8.22
N VAL A 184 3.14 -12.92 -8.54
CA VAL A 184 2.37 -11.97 -7.73
C VAL A 184 2.05 -12.58 -6.38
N MET A 185 1.50 -13.79 -6.36
CA MET A 185 1.11 -14.45 -5.12
C MET A 185 2.30 -14.82 -4.27
N ASN A 186 3.39 -15.28 -4.87
CA ASN A 186 4.64 -15.56 -4.15
C ASN A 186 5.20 -14.30 -3.48
N ALA A 187 5.22 -13.17 -4.19
CA ALA A 187 5.70 -11.90 -3.63
C ALA A 187 4.77 -11.34 -2.53
N LEU A 188 3.45 -11.54 -2.65
CA LEU A 188 2.49 -11.09 -1.64
C LEU A 188 2.53 -11.93 -0.37
N THR A 189 2.66 -13.26 -0.51
CA THR A 189 2.60 -14.21 0.60
C THR A 189 3.96 -14.50 1.23
N ASP A 190 4.99 -13.77 0.83
CA ASP A 190 6.28 -13.83 1.52
C ASP A 190 6.10 -13.44 2.99
N LYS A 191 6.56 -14.30 3.92
CA LYS A 191 6.39 -14.14 5.38
C LYS A 191 4.93 -14.19 5.89
N VAL A 192 4.02 -14.75 5.10
CA VAL A 192 2.62 -14.99 5.52
C VAL A 192 2.46 -16.45 5.95
N PHE A 193 1.64 -16.68 6.95
CA PHE A 193 1.28 -18.00 7.46
C PHE A 193 -0.20 -18.04 7.86
N GLY A 194 -0.74 -19.25 8.04
CA GLY A 194 -2.11 -19.46 8.51
C GLY A 194 -3.14 -19.33 7.39
N LYS A 195 -4.27 -18.69 7.65
CA LYS A 195 -5.40 -18.62 6.73
C LYS A 195 -5.39 -17.33 5.92
N LEU A 196 -5.55 -17.48 4.59
CA LEU A 196 -5.64 -16.38 3.63
C LEU A 196 -7.04 -16.40 2.98
N TYR A 197 -7.85 -15.41 3.30
CA TYR A 197 -9.21 -15.28 2.76
C TYR A 197 -9.20 -14.45 1.47
N ALA A 198 -9.72 -15.03 0.39
CA ALA A 198 -9.69 -14.43 -0.94
C ALA A 198 -11.05 -14.53 -1.64
N ASP A 199 -11.24 -13.71 -2.69
CA ASP A 199 -12.42 -13.80 -3.54
C ASP A 199 -12.41 -15.05 -4.42
N LYS A 200 -13.56 -15.39 -5.00
CA LYS A 200 -13.75 -16.51 -5.94
C LYS A 200 -12.85 -16.40 -7.18
N GLY A 201 -12.33 -15.23 -7.48
CA GLY A 201 -11.33 -14.99 -8.52
C GLY A 201 -10.01 -15.74 -8.30
N TYR A 202 -9.65 -15.99 -7.04
CA TYR A 202 -8.40 -16.67 -6.66
C TYR A 202 -8.48 -18.22 -6.68
N ILE A 203 -9.62 -18.80 -7.08
CA ILE A 203 -9.78 -20.25 -7.15
C ILE A 203 -8.85 -20.83 -8.21
N SER A 204 -7.86 -21.62 -7.77
CA SER A 204 -6.91 -22.35 -8.60
C SER A 204 -6.32 -23.51 -7.79
N GLN A 205 -6.38 -24.73 -8.36
CA GLN A 205 -5.83 -25.92 -7.70
C GLN A 205 -4.31 -25.84 -7.53
N THR A 206 -3.63 -25.32 -8.55
CA THR A 206 -2.17 -25.14 -8.51
C THR A 206 -1.75 -24.10 -7.48
N LEU A 207 -2.48 -22.99 -7.37
CA LEU A 207 -2.22 -21.97 -6.35
C LEU A 207 -2.45 -22.52 -4.95
N PHE A 208 -3.54 -23.28 -4.75
CA PHE A 208 -3.84 -23.90 -3.46
C PHE A 208 -2.70 -24.82 -2.99
N GLY A 209 -2.23 -25.76 -3.83
CA GLY A 209 -1.15 -26.68 -3.47
C GLY A 209 0.14 -25.94 -3.08
N ARG A 210 0.57 -24.96 -3.88
CA ARG A 210 1.78 -24.17 -3.62
C ARG A 210 1.72 -23.35 -2.33
N LEU A 211 0.58 -22.74 -2.04
CA LEU A 211 0.41 -21.97 -0.82
C LEU A 211 0.35 -22.88 0.40
N TRP A 212 -0.28 -24.06 0.26
CA TRP A 212 -0.33 -25.07 1.30
C TRP A 212 1.08 -25.55 1.70
N ASP A 213 1.93 -25.82 0.74
CA ASP A 213 3.34 -26.22 0.96
C ASP A 213 4.14 -25.13 1.70
N LYS A 214 3.72 -23.87 1.60
CA LYS A 214 4.30 -22.72 2.33
C LYS A 214 3.66 -22.45 3.68
N GLY A 215 2.73 -23.29 4.13
CA GLY A 215 1.99 -23.08 5.37
C GLY A 215 0.89 -22.02 5.29
N VAL A 216 0.41 -21.69 4.08
CA VAL A 216 -0.68 -20.74 3.84
C VAL A 216 -1.90 -21.47 3.30
N HIS A 217 -2.96 -21.52 4.09
CA HIS A 217 -4.22 -22.11 3.68
C HIS A 217 -5.15 -21.06 3.07
N ILE A 218 -5.24 -21.04 1.73
CA ILE A 218 -6.16 -20.14 1.02
C ILE A 218 -7.61 -20.63 1.14
N VAL A 219 -8.49 -19.75 1.59
CA VAL A 219 -9.93 -20.00 1.76
C VAL A 219 -10.71 -19.08 0.84
N THR A 220 -11.54 -19.66 -0.03
CA THR A 220 -12.38 -18.92 -0.99
C THR A 220 -13.82 -19.40 -0.94
N GLY A 221 -14.77 -18.53 -1.32
CA GLY A 221 -16.14 -18.96 -1.57
C GLY A 221 -16.23 -19.88 -2.80
N LEU A 222 -17.24 -20.76 -2.82
CA LEU A 222 -17.50 -21.64 -3.96
C LEU A 222 -18.18 -20.89 -5.12
N ARG A 223 -17.86 -21.23 -6.36
CA ARG A 223 -18.62 -20.79 -7.53
C ARG A 223 -19.91 -21.64 -7.66
N SER A 224 -20.94 -21.10 -8.30
CA SER A 224 -22.23 -21.78 -8.46
C SER A 224 -22.14 -23.14 -9.19
N ASN A 225 -21.15 -23.29 -10.06
CA ASN A 225 -20.90 -24.52 -10.83
C ASN A 225 -19.95 -25.53 -10.13
N MET A 226 -19.55 -25.27 -8.89
CA MET A 226 -18.67 -26.16 -8.12
C MET A 226 -19.50 -27.04 -7.18
N LYS A 227 -19.06 -28.29 -6.97
CA LYS A 227 -19.65 -29.18 -5.97
C LYS A 227 -19.57 -28.51 -4.60
N GLN A 228 -20.67 -28.63 -3.84
CA GLN A 228 -20.69 -28.12 -2.46
C GLN A 228 -19.67 -28.89 -1.63
N LYS A 229 -18.85 -28.17 -0.89
CA LYS A 229 -17.88 -28.70 0.05
C LYS A 229 -18.20 -28.17 1.43
N LEU A 230 -18.20 -29.06 2.42
CA LEU A 230 -18.36 -28.65 3.81
C LEU A 230 -17.22 -27.69 4.18
N MET A 231 -17.59 -26.54 4.70
CA MET A 231 -16.66 -25.51 5.15
C MET A 231 -16.93 -25.23 6.63
N PRO A 232 -15.91 -25.17 7.47
CA PRO A 232 -16.06 -24.78 8.87
C PRO A 232 -16.83 -23.46 9.01
N LEU A 233 -17.70 -23.37 10.02
CA LEU A 233 -18.51 -22.16 10.26
C LEU A 233 -17.62 -20.91 10.42
N TYR A 234 -16.51 -21.06 11.11
CA TYR A 234 -15.52 -19.99 11.26
C TYR A 234 -15.05 -19.45 9.90
N ASP A 235 -14.71 -20.30 8.95
CA ASP A 235 -14.25 -19.88 7.63
C ASP A 235 -15.37 -19.20 6.82
N LYS A 236 -16.62 -19.63 6.97
CA LYS A 236 -17.77 -18.93 6.36
C LYS A 236 -17.94 -17.52 6.94
N ILE A 237 -17.77 -17.35 8.24
CA ILE A 237 -17.84 -16.04 8.91
C ILE A 237 -16.69 -15.15 8.41
N MET A 238 -15.47 -15.66 8.40
CA MET A 238 -14.30 -14.90 7.96
C MET A 238 -14.36 -14.49 6.48
N LEU A 239 -14.93 -15.33 5.61
CA LEU A 239 -15.18 -14.96 4.21
C LEU A 239 -16.18 -13.79 4.09
N ARG A 240 -17.20 -13.70 4.95
CA ARG A 240 -18.08 -12.53 5.01
C ARG A 240 -17.34 -11.29 5.51
N LYS A 241 -16.46 -11.45 6.50
CA LYS A 241 -15.62 -10.36 7.05
C LYS A 241 -14.52 -9.90 6.09
N ARG A 242 -14.32 -10.56 4.94
CA ARG A 242 -13.40 -10.12 3.88
C ARG A 242 -13.69 -8.69 3.37
N SER A 243 -14.89 -8.17 3.59
CA SER A 243 -15.21 -6.75 3.32
C SER A 243 -14.24 -5.76 3.97
N VAL A 244 -13.46 -6.17 4.98
CA VAL A 244 -12.38 -5.36 5.56
C VAL A 244 -11.39 -4.90 4.49
N ILE A 245 -10.91 -5.80 3.62
CA ILE A 245 -9.94 -5.40 2.57
C ILE A 245 -10.58 -4.53 1.50
N GLU A 246 -11.88 -4.70 1.24
CA GLU A 246 -12.62 -3.80 0.33
C GLU A 246 -12.68 -2.39 0.92
N SER A 247 -12.92 -2.27 2.24
CA SER A 247 -12.88 -0.99 2.95
C SER A 247 -11.47 -0.38 2.97
N VAL A 248 -10.41 -1.20 3.11
CA VAL A 248 -9.01 -0.73 2.98
C VAL A 248 -8.78 -0.14 1.58
N ASN A 249 -9.21 -0.85 0.53
CA ASN A 249 -9.11 -0.38 -0.84
C ASN A 249 -9.90 0.92 -1.08
N ASP A 250 -11.07 1.04 -0.48
CA ASP A 250 -11.91 2.25 -0.55
C ASP A 250 -11.23 3.43 0.14
N MET A 251 -10.70 3.24 1.34
CA MET A 251 -9.95 4.28 2.05
C MET A 251 -8.72 4.74 1.27
N LEU A 252 -7.98 3.84 0.64
CA LEU A 252 -6.86 4.20 -0.22
C LEU A 252 -7.29 5.05 -1.41
N LYS A 253 -8.43 4.75 -2.03
CA LYS A 253 -8.94 5.50 -3.19
C LYS A 253 -9.55 6.84 -2.82
N ASN A 254 -10.41 6.87 -1.81
CA ASN A 254 -11.28 8.00 -1.52
C ASN A 254 -10.74 8.90 -0.42
N VAL A 255 -10.04 8.35 0.59
CA VAL A 255 -9.44 9.14 1.66
C VAL A 255 -7.99 9.51 1.32
N ALA A 256 -7.14 8.53 1.03
CA ALA A 256 -5.76 8.77 0.64
C ALA A 256 -5.61 9.20 -0.83
N GLN A 257 -6.67 9.20 -1.62
CA GLN A 257 -6.75 9.71 -3.00
C GLN A 257 -5.66 9.16 -3.95
N ILE A 258 -5.34 7.89 -3.84
CA ILE A 258 -4.25 7.24 -4.60
C ILE A 258 -4.39 7.38 -6.12
N VAL A 259 -5.61 7.57 -6.63
CA VAL A 259 -5.95 7.62 -8.06
C VAL A 259 -6.05 9.05 -8.61
N HIS A 260 -6.10 10.08 -7.77
CA HIS A 260 -6.52 11.42 -8.18
C HIS A 260 -5.42 12.33 -8.71
N THR A 261 -4.18 11.88 -8.79
CA THR A 261 -3.05 12.71 -9.23
C THR A 261 -2.61 12.39 -10.65
N ARG A 262 -2.35 13.46 -11.45
CA ARG A 262 -1.76 13.32 -12.78
C ARG A 262 -0.24 13.29 -12.68
N HIS A 263 0.36 12.21 -13.09
CA HIS A 263 1.81 12.02 -13.05
C HIS A 263 2.44 12.21 -14.42
N ARG A 264 3.62 12.85 -14.43
CA ARG A 264 4.44 13.04 -15.64
C ARG A 264 5.63 12.09 -15.72
N SER A 265 5.77 11.19 -14.75
CA SER A 265 6.79 10.13 -14.77
C SER A 265 6.28 8.91 -13.99
N LEU A 266 6.78 7.73 -14.38
CA LEU A 266 6.47 6.48 -13.69
C LEU A 266 6.96 6.51 -12.23
N HIS A 267 8.17 7.01 -11.99
CA HIS A 267 8.75 7.06 -10.65
C HIS A 267 7.87 7.90 -9.69
N ASN A 268 7.41 9.06 -10.13
CA ASN A 268 6.54 9.91 -9.32
C ASN A 268 5.18 9.28 -9.08
N PHE A 269 4.67 8.51 -10.03
CA PHE A 269 3.45 7.71 -9.86
C PHE A 269 3.63 6.64 -8.78
N ILE A 270 4.72 5.88 -8.82
CA ILE A 270 4.99 4.85 -7.81
C ILE A 270 5.20 5.49 -6.44
N MET A 271 5.95 6.60 -6.35
CA MET A 271 6.14 7.33 -5.09
C MET A 271 4.82 7.82 -4.50
N ASN A 272 3.87 8.25 -5.33
CA ASN A 272 2.54 8.64 -4.86
C ASN A 272 1.76 7.44 -4.30
N ILE A 273 1.84 6.26 -4.92
CA ILE A 273 1.22 5.04 -4.41
C ILE A 273 1.82 4.66 -3.04
N LEU A 274 3.15 4.66 -2.94
CA LEU A 274 3.83 4.37 -1.68
C LEU A 274 3.45 5.37 -0.58
N ALA A 275 3.41 6.65 -0.91
CA ALA A 275 3.03 7.71 0.03
C ALA A 275 1.57 7.58 0.51
N ALA A 276 0.65 7.22 -0.38
CA ALA A 276 -0.76 6.98 -0.04
C ALA A 276 -0.92 5.76 0.91
N MET A 277 -0.19 4.67 0.65
CA MET A 277 -0.17 3.52 1.56
C MET A 277 0.46 3.88 2.91
N GLY A 278 1.53 4.68 2.91
CA GLY A 278 2.11 5.21 4.13
C GLY A 278 1.12 6.04 4.93
N ALA A 279 0.41 6.95 4.28
CA ALA A 279 -0.62 7.76 4.94
C ALA A 279 -1.74 6.90 5.54
N TYR A 280 -2.22 5.90 4.81
CA TYR A 280 -3.19 4.94 5.32
C TYR A 280 -2.73 4.27 6.61
N CYS A 281 -1.47 3.87 6.69
CA CYS A 281 -0.92 3.24 7.89
C CYS A 281 -0.94 4.16 9.12
N PHE A 282 -0.85 5.46 8.92
CA PHE A 282 -0.91 6.47 9.98
C PHE A 282 -2.32 7.01 10.27
N PHE A 283 -3.37 6.55 9.57
CA PHE A 283 -4.73 6.93 9.91
C PHE A 283 -5.13 6.40 11.30
N SER A 284 -5.82 7.23 12.06
CA SER A 284 -6.27 6.90 13.42
C SER A 284 -7.32 5.79 13.44
N THR A 285 -8.15 5.72 12.40
CA THR A 285 -9.22 4.72 12.29
C THR A 285 -8.97 3.84 11.08
N LYS A 286 -8.91 2.52 11.31
CA LYS A 286 -8.78 1.51 10.26
C LYS A 286 -9.96 0.54 10.30
N PRO A 287 -10.44 0.05 9.13
CA PRO A 287 -11.41 -1.03 9.11
C PRO A 287 -10.80 -2.27 9.78
N HIS A 288 -11.56 -2.94 10.62
CA HIS A 288 -11.09 -4.13 11.33
C HIS A 288 -12.21 -5.15 11.48
N VAL A 289 -11.85 -6.40 11.73
CA VAL A 289 -12.81 -7.47 12.03
C VAL A 289 -13.14 -7.43 13.52
N ASN A 290 -14.41 -7.21 13.84
CA ASN A 290 -14.89 -7.34 15.20
C ASN A 290 -15.16 -8.81 15.50
N PHE A 291 -14.47 -9.34 16.52
CA PHE A 291 -14.66 -10.70 17.02
C PHE A 291 -15.56 -10.73 18.27
N TYR A 292 -16.06 -9.59 18.72
CA TYR A 292 -16.91 -9.54 19.90
C TYR A 292 -18.29 -10.10 19.58
N TYR A 293 -18.64 -11.20 20.21
CA TYR A 293 -20.01 -11.66 20.41
C TYR A 293 -20.45 -11.05 21.75
N GLU A 294 -21.34 -10.08 21.72
CA GLU A 294 -22.09 -9.73 22.93
C GLU A 294 -22.95 -10.94 23.28
N ILE A 295 -22.59 -11.65 24.33
CA ILE A 295 -23.48 -12.64 24.95
C ILE A 295 -24.53 -11.80 25.70
N PRO A 296 -25.81 -11.79 25.26
CA PRO A 296 -26.82 -11.07 26.01
C PRO A 296 -26.85 -11.60 27.46
N PRO A 297 -27.00 -10.72 28.46
CA PRO A 297 -26.88 -11.10 29.88
C PRO A 297 -28.03 -11.97 30.41
N SER A 298 -28.97 -12.39 29.60
CA SER A 298 -30.07 -13.27 29.99
C SER A 298 -30.14 -14.49 29.09
N ASP A 299 -30.17 -15.65 29.71
CA ASP A 299 -30.65 -16.93 29.23
C ASP A 299 -29.74 -17.90 28.48
N GLY A 300 -28.45 -17.68 28.42
CA GLY A 300 -27.50 -18.72 27.94
C GLY A 300 -27.73 -19.23 26.53
N GLN A 301 -28.55 -18.59 25.70
CA GLN A 301 -28.78 -18.94 24.32
C GLN A 301 -27.92 -18.05 23.40
N LEU A 302 -27.08 -18.70 22.61
CA LEU A 302 -26.32 -18.08 21.52
C LEU A 302 -27.30 -17.60 20.41
N VAL A 303 -27.54 -16.30 20.33
CA VAL A 303 -28.27 -15.72 19.20
C VAL A 303 -27.31 -15.62 18.01
N ILE A 304 -27.43 -16.55 17.07
CA ILE A 304 -26.72 -16.50 15.78
C ILE A 304 -27.56 -15.63 14.85
N TRP A 305 -27.09 -14.42 14.58
CA TRP A 305 -27.71 -13.55 13.57
C TRP A 305 -27.44 -14.10 12.16
N GLN A 306 -28.50 -14.24 11.38
CA GLN A 306 -28.50 -14.67 9.98
C GLN A 306 -27.87 -13.62 9.04
#